data_e198b2f28c43df2b879afd26f863ba9d
#
_entry.id   e198b2f28c43df2b879afd26f863ba9d
#
_cell.length_a   1.000
_cell.length_b   1.000
_cell.length_c   1.000
_cell.angle_alpha   90.00
_cell.angle_beta   90.00
_cell.angle_gamma   90.00
#
_symmetry.space_group_name_H-M   'P 1'
#
loop_
_entity.id
_entity.type
_entity.pdbx_description
1 polymer ?
#
loop_
_entity_poly.entity_id
_entity_poly.type
_entity_poly.pdbx_seq_one_letter_code
_entity_poly.pdbx_strand_id
1 'polypeptide(L)'
;MADNRLHLQHGPIDIIAHVDAPEEVRKRLYSTASHRFSTVLEELVAEMDLLKQPWSADLPDSKGGIAQKMCFAVRGSDIFVTPMAAVAGAVADEVLEAMLNEAKNTDPCLEEIQRMYVNNGGDIAFWLNAGESFSIGVVDNPGIPELNAKVSLANESPVRGIATSGWRGRSMSLGIADAVTVLAKSAADADVAATLIANEVNVDFPGIEKRPASEVKDESDLGMILVTVHVPDLPEDKISTALERGVNTARKFIKAGKINAAYLSLQKQTLVIDNNLAAAVNSCNSRESGNPETCKYLKK
;
A
#
# COMPACT_ATOMS: atom_id res chain seq x y z
N MET A 1 7.05 -2.43 22.78
CA MET A 1 7.45 -3.78 22.32
C MET A 1 8.92 -4.03 22.68
N ALA A 2 9.33 -5.29 22.83
CA ALA A 2 10.72 -5.64 23.20
C ALA A 2 11.80 -5.22 22.18
N ASP A 3 11.38 -4.81 20.96
CA ASP A 3 12.23 -4.44 19.83
C ASP A 3 12.23 -2.94 19.52
N ASN A 4 11.89 -2.11 20.50
CA ASN A 4 11.84 -0.64 20.39
C ASN A 4 10.85 -0.10 19.34
N ARG A 5 9.84 -0.87 18.92
CA ARG A 5 8.76 -0.40 18.07
C ARG A 5 7.59 0.17 18.87
N LEU A 6 6.96 1.21 18.35
CA LEU A 6 5.72 1.75 18.88
C LEU A 6 4.54 1.03 18.20
N HIS A 7 3.55 0.61 18.99
CA HIS A 7 2.28 0.07 18.52
C HIS A 7 1.14 0.97 19.00
N LEU A 8 0.34 1.45 18.06
CA LEU A 8 -0.84 2.27 18.35
C LEU A 8 -2.06 1.66 17.66
N GLN A 9 -3.17 1.57 18.41
CA GLN A 9 -4.44 1.05 17.91
C GLN A 9 -5.59 1.95 18.33
N HIS A 10 -6.46 2.31 17.38
CA HIS A 10 -7.69 3.06 17.63
C HIS A 10 -8.76 2.63 16.62
N GLY A 11 -9.82 1.95 17.10
CA GLY A 11 -10.84 1.35 16.24
C GLY A 11 -10.23 0.37 15.23
N PRO A 12 -10.48 0.54 13.93
CA PRO A 12 -9.94 -0.34 12.88
C PRO A 12 -8.49 -0.04 12.51
N ILE A 13 -7.91 1.08 12.98
CA ILE A 13 -6.56 1.53 12.65
C ILE A 13 -5.58 0.87 13.60
N ASP A 14 -4.57 0.18 13.03
CA ASP A 14 -3.55 -0.56 13.77
C ASP A 14 -2.19 -0.31 13.11
N ILE A 15 -1.36 0.52 13.75
CA ILE A 15 -0.06 0.93 13.22
C ILE A 15 1.10 0.47 14.07
N ILE A 16 2.18 0.12 13.38
CA ILE A 16 3.50 -0.11 13.97
C ILE A 16 4.46 0.92 13.41
N ALA A 17 5.07 1.71 14.29
CA ALA A 17 6.09 2.67 13.91
C ALA A 17 7.46 2.29 14.47
N HIS A 18 8.52 2.62 13.73
CA HIS A 18 9.89 2.46 14.17
C HIS A 18 10.72 3.68 13.79
N VAL A 19 11.59 4.08 14.72
CA VAL A 19 12.56 5.17 14.55
C VAL A 19 13.93 4.64 14.98
N ASP A 20 14.87 4.62 14.03
CA ASP A 20 16.27 4.28 14.24
C ASP A 20 17.06 5.55 14.59
N ALA A 21 17.15 5.85 15.89
CA ALA A 21 17.74 7.04 16.45
C ALA A 21 18.09 6.80 17.94
N PRO A 22 18.87 7.69 18.58
CA PRO A 22 19.10 7.66 20.03
C PRO A 22 17.78 7.62 20.83
N GLU A 23 17.82 7.03 22.01
CA GLU A 23 16.63 6.74 22.83
C GLU A 23 15.78 7.99 23.10
N GLU A 24 16.41 9.11 23.42
CA GLU A 24 15.70 10.36 23.75
C GLU A 24 14.98 10.95 22.53
N VAL A 25 15.62 10.92 21.36
CA VAL A 25 15.01 11.31 20.08
C VAL A 25 13.83 10.40 19.76
N ARG A 26 14.03 9.09 19.87
CA ARG A 26 12.99 8.09 19.60
C ARG A 26 11.78 8.26 20.52
N LYS A 27 11.98 8.46 21.83
CA LYS A 27 10.88 8.67 22.80
C LYS A 27 10.08 9.92 22.44
N ARG A 28 10.73 11.03 22.10
CA ARG A 28 10.07 12.27 21.69
C ARG A 28 9.22 12.06 20.44
N LEU A 29 9.78 11.45 19.40
CA LEU A 29 9.05 11.18 18.14
C LEU A 29 7.88 10.22 18.35
N TYR A 30 8.02 9.23 19.22
CA TYR A 30 6.91 8.35 19.58
C TYR A 30 5.81 9.07 20.36
N SER A 31 6.15 10.04 21.21
CA SER A 31 5.16 10.90 21.86
C SER A 31 4.40 11.74 20.84
N THR A 32 5.09 12.33 19.86
CA THR A 32 4.49 13.08 18.76
C THR A 32 3.57 12.20 17.89
N ALA A 33 4.04 11.00 17.52
CA ALA A 33 3.23 10.03 16.79
C ALA A 33 1.95 9.65 17.54
N SER A 34 2.06 9.39 18.85
CA SER A 34 0.93 9.01 19.71
C SER A 34 -0.07 10.16 19.82
N HIS A 35 0.41 11.40 19.99
CA HIS A 35 -0.44 12.59 20.05
C HIS A 35 -1.17 12.81 18.73
N ARG A 36 -0.45 12.76 17.58
CA ARG A 36 -1.11 12.90 16.27
C ARG A 36 -2.12 11.79 16.01
N PHE A 37 -1.79 10.57 16.36
CA PHE A 37 -2.65 9.41 16.16
C PHE A 37 -3.96 9.49 16.94
N SER A 38 -3.97 10.14 18.09
CA SER A 38 -5.14 10.20 18.98
C SER A 38 -6.37 10.89 18.36
N THR A 39 -6.20 11.74 17.35
CA THR A 39 -7.30 12.49 16.66
C THR A 39 -7.64 11.94 15.28
N VAL A 40 -6.84 11.00 14.76
CA VAL A 40 -6.97 10.49 13.37
C VAL A 40 -8.35 9.91 13.09
N LEU A 41 -8.85 9.07 13.99
CA LEU A 41 -10.13 8.38 13.78
C LEU A 41 -11.30 9.35 13.76
N GLU A 42 -11.34 10.31 14.70
CA GLU A 42 -12.38 11.31 14.78
C GLU A 42 -12.39 12.24 13.55
N GLU A 43 -11.22 12.62 13.05
CA GLU A 43 -11.08 13.42 11.83
C GLU A 43 -11.63 12.67 10.61
N LEU A 44 -11.32 11.38 10.46
CA LEU A 44 -11.83 10.54 9.38
C LEU A 44 -13.34 10.34 9.47
N VAL A 45 -13.87 10.09 10.68
CA VAL A 45 -15.32 9.92 10.92
C VAL A 45 -16.08 11.19 10.59
N ALA A 46 -15.54 12.37 10.91
CA ALA A 46 -16.18 13.65 10.64
C ALA A 46 -16.38 13.93 9.13
N GLU A 47 -15.59 13.30 8.25
CA GLU A 47 -15.68 13.46 6.80
C GLU A 47 -16.09 12.15 6.07
N MET A 48 -16.58 11.16 6.80
CA MET A 48 -16.86 9.82 6.28
C MET A 48 -17.84 9.83 5.09
N ASP A 49 -18.87 10.69 5.13
CA ASP A 49 -19.85 10.80 4.03
C ASP A 49 -19.21 11.26 2.72
N LEU A 50 -18.20 12.13 2.80
CA LEU A 50 -17.43 12.58 1.65
C LEU A 50 -16.47 11.47 1.19
N LEU A 51 -15.75 10.86 2.11
CA LEU A 51 -14.71 9.88 1.82
C LEU A 51 -15.26 8.58 1.21
N LYS A 52 -16.52 8.25 1.46
CA LYS A 52 -17.23 7.11 0.85
C LYS A 52 -17.82 7.41 -0.55
N GLN A 53 -17.78 8.65 -1.03
CA GLN A 53 -18.29 8.97 -2.36
C GLN A 53 -17.30 8.58 -3.46
N PRO A 54 -17.79 8.12 -4.61
CA PRO A 54 -16.94 7.93 -5.77
C PRO A 54 -16.22 9.23 -6.15
N TRP A 55 -14.95 9.12 -6.50
CA TRP A 55 -14.19 10.26 -7.01
C TRP A 55 -14.87 10.87 -8.25
N SER A 56 -15.04 12.18 -8.22
CA SER A 56 -15.43 13.00 -9.37
C SER A 56 -14.77 14.38 -9.26
N ALA A 57 -14.71 15.12 -10.37
CA ALA A 57 -14.18 16.49 -10.37
C ALA A 57 -15.03 17.45 -9.53
N ASP A 58 -16.31 17.10 -9.29
CA ASP A 58 -17.26 17.88 -8.50
C ASP A 58 -17.31 17.48 -7.02
N LEU A 59 -16.44 16.55 -6.59
CA LEU A 59 -16.36 16.17 -5.19
C LEU A 59 -15.95 17.37 -4.35
N PRO A 60 -16.70 17.71 -3.28
CA PRO A 60 -16.37 18.84 -2.42
C PRO A 60 -14.96 18.74 -1.84
N ASP A 61 -14.33 19.89 -1.58
CA ASP A 61 -13.05 19.91 -0.91
C ASP A 61 -13.18 19.40 0.54
N SER A 62 -12.30 18.49 0.89
CA SER A 62 -12.14 17.98 2.26
C SER A 62 -11.47 19.04 3.15
N LYS A 63 -11.77 19.02 4.45
CA LYS A 63 -11.24 19.99 5.42
C LYS A 63 -10.04 19.47 6.20
N GLY A 64 -10.07 18.20 6.61
CA GLY A 64 -9.02 17.56 7.38
C GLY A 64 -7.81 17.19 6.54
N GLY A 65 -6.61 17.29 7.10
CA GLY A 65 -5.37 17.01 6.39
C GLY A 65 -5.29 15.57 5.84
N ILE A 66 -5.78 14.58 6.60
CA ILE A 66 -5.81 13.18 6.15
C ILE A 66 -6.79 13.01 4.99
N ALA A 67 -8.01 13.56 5.11
CA ALA A 67 -9.02 13.51 4.07
C ALA A 67 -8.54 14.20 2.78
N GLN A 68 -7.79 15.31 2.90
CA GLN A 68 -7.14 15.96 1.75
C GLN A 68 -6.15 15.05 1.04
N LYS A 69 -5.27 14.35 1.79
CA LYS A 69 -4.34 13.36 1.23
C LYS A 69 -5.08 12.25 0.49
N MET A 70 -6.16 11.72 1.09
CA MET A 70 -6.99 10.67 0.48
C MET A 70 -7.64 11.15 -0.82
N CYS A 71 -8.28 12.32 -0.82
CA CYS A 71 -8.89 12.91 -2.01
C CYS A 71 -7.86 13.25 -3.10
N PHE A 72 -6.67 13.70 -2.69
CA PHE A 72 -5.58 14.00 -3.63
C PHE A 72 -5.06 12.72 -4.31
N ALA A 73 -4.89 11.62 -3.58
CA ALA A 73 -4.39 10.36 -4.11
C ALA A 73 -5.31 9.75 -5.18
N VAL A 74 -6.64 9.93 -5.07
CA VAL A 74 -7.62 9.45 -6.07
C VAL A 74 -7.84 10.43 -7.23
N ARG A 75 -7.31 11.67 -7.13
CA ARG A 75 -7.57 12.73 -8.10
C ARG A 75 -7.18 12.33 -9.53
N GLY A 76 -8.10 12.60 -10.46
CA GLY A 76 -7.91 12.33 -11.87
C GLY A 76 -7.92 10.84 -12.22
N SER A 77 -8.48 9.99 -11.36
CA SER A 77 -8.76 8.60 -11.72
C SER A 77 -9.89 8.55 -12.74
N ASP A 78 -9.68 7.80 -13.82
CA ASP A 78 -10.67 7.42 -14.82
C ASP A 78 -11.34 6.07 -14.49
N ILE A 79 -10.88 5.42 -13.42
CA ILE A 79 -11.39 4.16 -12.90
C ILE A 79 -12.17 4.46 -11.62
N PHE A 80 -13.30 3.76 -11.40
CA PHE A 80 -14.08 3.89 -10.18
C PHE A 80 -13.21 3.70 -8.94
N VAL A 81 -13.22 4.66 -8.04
CA VAL A 81 -12.52 4.65 -6.76
C VAL A 81 -13.17 5.65 -5.80
N THR A 82 -13.19 5.34 -4.51
CA THR A 82 -13.51 6.28 -3.45
C THR A 82 -12.22 6.73 -2.74
N PRO A 83 -12.19 7.88 -2.08
CA PRO A 83 -11.05 8.26 -1.23
C PRO A 83 -10.68 7.22 -0.16
N MET A 84 -11.63 6.36 0.24
CA MET A 84 -11.36 5.28 1.20
C MET A 84 -10.27 4.29 0.73
N ALA A 85 -10.03 4.18 -0.58
CA ALA A 85 -8.94 3.38 -1.13
C ALA A 85 -7.54 3.90 -0.78
N ALA A 86 -7.42 5.08 -0.17
CA ALA A 86 -6.16 5.67 0.28
C ALA A 86 -6.03 5.71 1.81
N VAL A 87 -7.02 5.18 2.56
CA VAL A 87 -7.12 5.49 4.00
C VAL A 87 -5.94 4.98 4.81
N ALA A 88 -5.49 3.77 4.54
CA ALA A 88 -4.40 3.17 5.32
C ALA A 88 -3.06 3.85 5.02
N GLY A 89 -2.78 4.11 3.75
CA GLY A 89 -1.60 4.84 3.30
C GLY A 89 -1.59 6.29 3.79
N ALA A 90 -2.72 7.01 3.70
CA ALA A 90 -2.83 8.40 4.15
C ALA A 90 -2.61 8.56 5.66
N VAL A 91 -3.11 7.62 6.47
CA VAL A 91 -2.84 7.60 7.91
C VAL A 91 -1.36 7.34 8.20
N ALA A 92 -0.72 6.41 7.48
CA ALA A 92 0.71 6.15 7.63
C ALA A 92 1.55 7.39 7.26
N ASP A 93 1.23 8.05 6.15
CA ASP A 93 1.87 9.30 5.72
C ASP A 93 1.70 10.41 6.77
N GLU A 94 0.51 10.58 7.32
CA GLU A 94 0.20 11.64 8.30
C GLU A 94 0.99 11.49 9.59
N VAL A 95 1.05 10.27 10.14
CA VAL A 95 1.80 10.00 11.37
C VAL A 95 3.31 10.16 11.13
N LEU A 96 3.82 9.70 9.98
CA LEU A 96 5.23 9.89 9.61
C LEU A 96 5.57 11.37 9.45
N GLU A 97 4.70 12.14 8.78
CA GLU A 97 4.89 13.57 8.56
C GLU A 97 4.92 14.36 9.89
N ALA A 98 4.06 14.01 10.85
CA ALA A 98 4.08 14.60 12.18
C ALA A 98 5.43 14.38 12.88
N MET A 99 5.97 13.15 12.83
CA MET A 99 7.30 12.84 13.38
C MET A 99 8.42 13.60 12.64
N LEU A 100 8.34 13.71 11.30
CA LEU A 100 9.33 14.44 10.50
C LEU A 100 9.32 15.94 10.79
N ASN A 101 8.14 16.53 10.97
CA ASN A 101 8.01 17.94 11.31
C ASN A 101 8.58 18.24 12.70
N GLU A 102 8.34 17.37 13.69
CA GLU A 102 8.96 17.46 15.00
C GLU A 102 10.49 17.39 14.89
N ALA A 103 11.01 16.43 14.13
CA ALA A 103 12.44 16.26 13.95
C ALA A 103 13.11 17.47 13.28
N LYS A 104 12.46 18.09 12.29
CA LYS A 104 12.96 19.29 11.60
C LYS A 104 12.96 20.53 12.48
N ASN A 105 11.99 20.64 13.39
CA ASN A 105 11.84 21.80 14.28
C ASN A 105 12.72 21.71 15.53
N THR A 106 13.44 20.61 15.74
CA THR A 106 14.27 20.36 16.91
C THR A 106 15.70 20.07 16.45
N ASP A 107 16.61 21.03 16.59
CA ASP A 107 18.03 20.87 16.25
C ASP A 107 18.77 20.09 17.36
N PRO A 108 19.65 19.11 17.03
CA PRO A 108 20.01 18.53 15.73
C PRO A 108 19.24 17.24 15.38
N CYS A 109 18.02 17.10 15.83
CA CYS A 109 17.25 15.83 15.87
C CYS A 109 17.18 15.09 14.52
N LEU A 110 17.01 15.79 13.39
CA LEU A 110 16.88 15.12 12.09
C LEU A 110 18.19 14.40 11.68
N GLU A 111 19.35 14.97 12.03
CA GLU A 111 20.66 14.40 11.72
C GLU A 111 20.96 13.14 12.51
N GLU A 112 20.33 12.98 13.69
CA GLU A 112 20.50 11.81 14.55
C GLU A 112 19.61 10.62 14.12
N ILE A 113 18.67 10.84 13.21
CA ILE A 113 17.78 9.78 12.72
C ILE A 113 18.42 9.12 11.50
N GLN A 114 18.53 7.81 11.52
CA GLN A 114 19.00 7.03 10.37
C GLN A 114 17.82 6.73 9.43
N ARG A 115 16.74 6.20 9.97
CA ARG A 115 15.55 5.81 9.21
C ARG A 115 14.34 5.70 10.12
N MET A 116 13.17 5.88 9.54
CA MET A 116 11.91 5.65 10.24
C MET A 116 10.83 5.15 9.30
N TYR A 117 9.85 4.43 9.84
CA TYR A 117 8.65 4.02 9.11
C TYR A 117 7.42 4.00 10.00
N VAL A 118 6.26 4.11 9.34
CA VAL A 118 4.93 3.84 9.89
C VAL A 118 4.26 2.82 8.99
N ASN A 119 3.87 1.69 9.56
CA ASN A 119 3.17 0.60 8.88
C ASN A 119 1.74 0.52 9.42
N ASN A 120 0.75 0.76 8.58
CA ASN A 120 -0.66 0.62 8.87
C ASN A 120 -1.24 -0.56 8.09
N GLY A 121 -1.20 -1.74 8.72
CA GLY A 121 -1.80 -2.93 8.14
C GLY A 121 -1.16 -3.47 6.86
N GLY A 122 0.06 -3.08 6.54
CA GLY A 122 0.79 -3.44 5.32
C GLY A 122 1.12 -2.23 4.45
N ASP A 123 0.42 -1.09 4.63
CA ASP A 123 0.71 0.14 3.93
C ASP A 123 1.72 0.96 4.73
N ILE A 124 2.85 1.24 4.11
CA ILE A 124 4.06 1.71 4.78
C ILE A 124 4.47 3.06 4.21
N ALA A 125 4.50 4.07 5.07
CA ALA A 125 5.20 5.33 4.83
C ALA A 125 6.58 5.27 5.49
N PHE A 126 7.64 5.77 4.83
CA PHE A 126 8.99 5.72 5.38
C PHE A 126 9.86 6.91 4.98
N TRP A 127 10.87 7.15 5.81
CA TRP A 127 11.92 8.12 5.57
C TRP A 127 13.30 7.49 5.81
N LEU A 128 14.29 7.92 5.02
CA LEU A 128 15.68 7.46 5.06
C LEU A 128 16.61 8.66 5.05
N ASN A 129 17.62 8.63 5.91
CA ASN A 129 18.72 9.57 5.84
C ASN A 129 19.67 9.25 4.66
N ALA A 130 20.54 10.15 4.31
CA ALA A 130 21.54 9.94 3.27
C ALA A 130 22.41 8.69 3.55
N GLY A 131 22.57 7.83 2.55
CA GLY A 131 23.31 6.58 2.67
C GLY A 131 22.55 5.39 3.29
N GLU A 132 21.34 5.62 3.80
CA GLU A 132 20.51 4.59 4.42
C GLU A 132 19.62 3.86 3.42
N SER A 133 19.19 2.65 3.83
CA SER A 133 18.30 1.82 3.02
C SER A 133 17.34 0.99 3.87
N PHE A 134 16.21 0.62 3.27
CA PHE A 134 15.32 -0.41 3.79
C PHE A 134 15.33 -1.65 2.91
N SER A 135 15.14 -2.79 3.58
CA SER A 135 14.87 -4.09 2.95
C SER A 135 13.52 -4.59 3.46
N ILE A 136 12.55 -4.67 2.56
CA ILE A 136 11.14 -4.93 2.89
C ILE A 136 10.73 -6.25 2.24
N GLY A 137 10.13 -7.14 3.04
CA GLY A 137 9.57 -8.40 2.56
C GLY A 137 8.15 -8.22 2.04
N VAL A 138 7.84 -8.87 0.92
CA VAL A 138 6.49 -8.96 0.35
C VAL A 138 5.94 -10.34 0.62
N VAL A 139 4.71 -10.41 1.14
CA VAL A 139 3.97 -11.64 1.43
C VAL A 139 2.68 -11.62 0.62
N ASP A 140 2.51 -12.61 -0.28
CA ASP A 140 1.37 -12.68 -1.19
C ASP A 140 0.10 -13.18 -0.51
N ASN A 141 0.25 -14.01 0.52
CA ASN A 141 -0.87 -14.59 1.26
C ASN A 141 -0.66 -14.40 2.76
N PRO A 142 -1.40 -13.48 3.41
CA PRO A 142 -1.29 -13.26 4.85
C PRO A 142 -1.58 -14.51 5.71
N GLY A 143 -2.36 -15.46 5.18
CA GLY A 143 -2.65 -16.74 5.86
C GLY A 143 -1.49 -17.75 5.79
N ILE A 144 -0.51 -17.51 4.89
CA ILE A 144 0.70 -18.32 4.72
C ILE A 144 1.87 -17.34 4.64
N PRO A 145 2.45 -16.92 5.78
CA PRO A 145 3.43 -15.84 5.84
C PRO A 145 4.81 -16.31 5.32
N GLU A 146 4.88 -16.66 4.05
CA GLU A 146 6.12 -16.94 3.33
C GLU A 146 6.59 -15.69 2.60
N LEU A 147 7.90 -15.45 2.61
CA LEU A 147 8.51 -14.33 1.88
C LEU A 147 8.52 -14.64 0.38
N ASN A 148 7.67 -13.95 -0.38
CA ASN A 148 7.54 -14.17 -1.83
C ASN A 148 8.46 -13.26 -2.64
N ALA A 149 8.69 -12.03 -2.16
CA ALA A 149 9.60 -11.09 -2.78
C ALA A 149 10.29 -10.20 -1.73
N LYS A 150 11.38 -9.56 -2.14
CA LYS A 150 12.15 -8.62 -1.34
C LYS A 150 12.37 -7.33 -2.14
N VAL A 151 12.08 -6.20 -1.52
CA VAL A 151 12.31 -4.88 -2.08
C VAL A 151 13.41 -4.19 -1.30
N SER A 152 14.45 -3.70 -2.01
CA SER A 152 15.50 -2.87 -1.42
C SER A 152 15.34 -1.44 -1.91
N LEU A 153 15.25 -0.49 -0.99
CA LEU A 153 15.03 0.92 -1.25
C LEU A 153 16.11 1.74 -0.56
N ALA A 154 16.88 2.48 -1.33
CA ALA A 154 17.89 3.41 -0.84
C ALA A 154 17.32 4.83 -0.75
N ASN A 155 17.99 5.72 -0.02
CA ASN A 155 17.58 7.12 0.14
C ASN A 155 17.41 7.85 -1.20
N GLU A 156 18.26 7.54 -2.19
CA GLU A 156 18.26 8.14 -3.52
C GLU A 156 17.01 7.78 -4.33
N SER A 157 16.30 6.72 -3.95
CA SER A 157 15.02 6.36 -4.57
C SER A 157 13.98 7.44 -4.26
N PRO A 158 13.13 7.83 -5.23
CA PRO A 158 12.00 8.74 -4.98
C PRO A 158 10.86 8.08 -4.21
N VAL A 159 10.92 6.78 -3.97
CA VAL A 159 9.89 6.02 -3.25
C VAL A 159 9.90 6.37 -1.78
N ARG A 160 8.73 6.66 -1.23
CA ARG A 160 8.50 6.89 0.21
C ARG A 160 7.27 6.17 0.74
N GLY A 161 6.54 5.49 -0.16
CA GLY A 161 5.36 4.71 0.19
C GLY A 161 5.34 3.35 -0.48
N ILE A 162 4.82 2.35 0.25
CA ILE A 162 4.57 0.99 -0.21
C ILE A 162 3.20 0.58 0.28
N ALA A 163 2.41 -0.05 -0.59
CA ALA A 163 1.13 -0.61 -0.22
C ALA A 163 0.88 -1.93 -0.93
N THR A 164 0.07 -2.78 -0.31
CA THR A 164 -0.31 -4.07 -0.87
C THR A 164 -1.81 -4.28 -0.79
N SER A 165 -2.45 -4.53 -1.94
CA SER A 165 -3.86 -4.88 -2.08
C SER A 165 -4.03 -6.24 -2.76
N GLY A 166 -5.23 -6.83 -2.65
CA GLY A 166 -5.58 -8.11 -3.25
C GLY A 166 -6.77 -8.75 -2.55
N TRP A 167 -7.41 -9.75 -3.17
CA TRP A 167 -8.63 -10.34 -2.63
C TRP A 167 -8.41 -11.16 -1.34
N ARG A 168 -7.18 -11.60 -1.07
CA ARG A 168 -6.81 -12.32 0.16
C ARG A 168 -6.49 -11.39 1.33
N GLY A 169 -6.41 -10.08 1.08
CA GLY A 169 -6.09 -9.08 2.09
C GLY A 169 -7.27 -8.71 2.99
N ARG A 170 -7.06 -7.72 3.86
CA ARG A 170 -8.11 -7.17 4.73
C ARG A 170 -9.06 -6.22 3.98
N SER A 171 -8.59 -5.64 2.88
CA SER A 171 -9.39 -4.81 1.99
C SER A 171 -10.13 -5.68 0.99
N MET A 172 -11.33 -5.26 0.60
CA MET A 172 -12.09 -5.93 -0.44
C MET A 172 -11.53 -5.58 -1.81
N SER A 173 -11.51 -6.54 -2.74
CA SER A 173 -11.06 -6.34 -4.11
C SER A 173 -12.14 -6.72 -5.11
N LEU A 174 -12.24 -5.95 -6.20
CA LEU A 174 -13.10 -6.27 -7.33
C LEU A 174 -12.43 -7.26 -8.28
N GLY A 175 -11.11 -7.41 -8.17
CA GLY A 175 -10.28 -8.33 -8.96
C GLY A 175 -9.95 -9.63 -8.21
N ILE A 176 -9.08 -10.41 -8.81
CA ILE A 176 -8.69 -11.74 -8.32
C ILE A 176 -7.21 -11.86 -7.96
N ALA A 177 -6.43 -10.76 -8.00
CA ALA A 177 -5.03 -10.78 -7.61
C ALA A 177 -4.86 -11.30 -6.19
N ASP A 178 -3.95 -12.26 -5.96
CA ASP A 178 -3.58 -12.67 -4.61
C ASP A 178 -2.92 -11.51 -3.88
N ALA A 179 -1.99 -10.82 -4.55
CA ALA A 179 -1.37 -9.59 -4.04
C ALA A 179 -0.92 -8.67 -5.19
N VAL A 180 -1.04 -7.38 -4.99
CA VAL A 180 -0.41 -6.33 -5.78
C VAL A 180 0.29 -5.38 -4.83
N THR A 181 1.62 -5.35 -4.89
CA THR A 181 2.44 -4.43 -4.09
C THR A 181 2.95 -3.31 -4.98
N VAL A 182 2.72 -2.07 -4.57
CA VAL A 182 3.08 -0.87 -5.31
C VAL A 182 4.09 -0.04 -4.53
N LEU A 183 5.04 0.55 -5.27
CA LEU A 183 6.02 1.52 -4.78
C LEU A 183 5.69 2.90 -5.36
N ALA A 184 5.47 3.90 -4.50
CA ALA A 184 5.13 5.25 -4.91
C ALA A 184 5.83 6.33 -4.06
N LYS A 185 5.58 7.60 -4.38
CA LYS A 185 6.15 8.74 -3.66
C LYS A 185 5.55 8.96 -2.27
N SER A 186 4.34 8.43 -2.05
CA SER A 186 3.64 8.42 -0.76
C SER A 186 2.95 7.08 -0.53
N ALA A 187 2.62 6.77 0.72
CA ALA A 187 1.87 5.55 1.03
C ALA A 187 0.42 5.66 0.54
N ALA A 188 -0.19 6.84 0.56
CA ALA A 188 -1.52 7.07 0.01
C ALA A 188 -1.59 6.82 -1.51
N ASP A 189 -0.60 7.30 -2.28
CA ASP A 189 -0.54 7.03 -3.73
C ASP A 189 -0.32 5.53 -4.01
N ALA A 190 0.53 4.87 -3.20
CA ALA A 190 0.76 3.43 -3.31
C ALA A 190 -0.51 2.62 -3.03
N ASP A 191 -1.29 2.98 -2.00
CA ASP A 191 -2.52 2.32 -1.56
C ASP A 191 -3.60 2.37 -2.65
N VAL A 192 -3.89 3.57 -3.17
CA VAL A 192 -4.84 3.74 -4.29
C VAL A 192 -4.39 2.93 -5.51
N ALA A 193 -3.12 3.04 -5.89
CA ALA A 193 -2.64 2.36 -7.09
C ALA A 193 -2.64 0.83 -6.91
N ALA A 194 -2.27 0.30 -5.73
CA ALA A 194 -2.35 -1.12 -5.43
C ALA A 194 -3.79 -1.63 -5.54
N THR A 195 -4.75 -0.89 -4.98
CA THR A 195 -6.18 -1.21 -5.06
C THR A 195 -6.66 -1.23 -6.51
N LEU A 196 -6.39 -0.19 -7.30
CA LEU A 196 -6.84 -0.09 -8.68
C LEU A 196 -6.20 -1.15 -9.59
N ILE A 197 -4.91 -1.41 -9.43
CA ILE A 197 -4.22 -2.46 -10.21
C ILE A 197 -4.76 -3.84 -9.81
N ALA A 198 -4.97 -4.11 -8.52
CA ALA A 198 -5.52 -5.37 -8.05
C ALA A 198 -6.93 -5.63 -8.58
N ASN A 199 -7.76 -4.60 -8.69
CA ASN A 199 -9.11 -4.67 -9.27
C ASN A 199 -9.09 -5.03 -10.77
N GLU A 200 -8.08 -4.59 -11.50
CA GLU A 200 -7.91 -4.87 -12.92
C GLU A 200 -7.29 -6.24 -13.22
N VAL A 201 -6.61 -6.86 -12.25
CA VAL A 201 -6.21 -8.27 -12.35
C VAL A 201 -7.47 -9.11 -12.27
N ASN A 202 -8.08 -9.40 -13.41
CA ASN A 202 -9.40 -10.02 -13.47
C ASN A 202 -9.61 -10.79 -14.77
N VAL A 203 -10.42 -11.85 -14.70
CA VAL A 203 -10.86 -12.65 -15.85
C VAL A 203 -12.22 -13.26 -15.53
N ASP A 204 -13.03 -13.44 -16.56
CA ASP A 204 -14.27 -14.20 -16.42
C ASP A 204 -13.95 -15.70 -16.47
N PHE A 205 -14.26 -16.40 -15.37
CA PHE A 205 -14.03 -17.84 -15.24
C PHE A 205 -15.06 -18.47 -14.28
N PRO A 206 -15.65 -19.63 -14.64
CA PRO A 206 -16.59 -20.34 -13.77
C PRO A 206 -15.99 -20.67 -12.42
N GLY A 207 -16.74 -20.41 -11.35
CA GLY A 207 -16.30 -20.67 -9.98
C GLY A 207 -15.61 -19.50 -9.29
N ILE A 208 -15.32 -18.39 -9.97
CA ILE A 208 -15.01 -17.13 -9.29
C ILE A 208 -16.29 -16.62 -8.65
N GLU A 209 -16.30 -16.51 -7.32
CA GLU A 209 -17.46 -16.04 -6.58
C GLU A 209 -17.27 -14.58 -6.17
N LYS A 210 -18.30 -13.78 -6.42
CA LYS A 210 -18.38 -12.38 -5.97
C LYS A 210 -19.69 -12.15 -5.24
N ARG A 211 -19.64 -11.30 -4.20
CA ARG A 211 -20.80 -10.89 -3.42
C ARG A 211 -20.85 -9.36 -3.27
N PRO A 212 -22.02 -8.78 -3.03
CA PRO A 212 -22.14 -7.39 -2.65
C PRO A 212 -21.21 -7.07 -1.45
N ALA A 213 -20.46 -5.98 -1.53
CA ALA A 213 -19.53 -5.59 -0.47
C ALA A 213 -20.24 -5.44 0.89
N SER A 214 -21.48 -4.93 0.90
CA SER A 214 -22.33 -4.79 2.10
C SER A 214 -22.70 -6.13 2.76
N GLU A 215 -22.65 -7.26 2.02
CA GLU A 215 -22.86 -8.61 2.58
C GLU A 215 -21.56 -9.21 3.15
N VAL A 216 -20.39 -8.68 2.75
CA VAL A 216 -19.08 -9.16 3.18
C VAL A 216 -18.59 -8.38 4.39
N LYS A 217 -18.86 -7.06 4.43
CA LYS A 217 -18.44 -6.17 5.50
C LYS A 217 -19.48 -5.07 5.70
N ASP A 218 -19.97 -4.96 6.93
CA ASP A 218 -20.89 -3.89 7.30
C ASP A 218 -20.28 -2.49 7.02
N GLU A 219 -21.15 -1.56 6.61
CA GLU A 219 -20.79 -0.15 6.35
C GLU A 219 -19.71 0.07 5.28
N SER A 220 -19.53 -0.88 4.35
CA SER A 220 -18.61 -0.71 3.23
C SER A 220 -18.99 0.48 2.36
N ASP A 221 -17.98 1.27 1.94
CA ASP A 221 -18.11 2.34 0.93
C ASP A 221 -18.47 1.82 -0.46
N LEU A 222 -18.24 0.53 -0.72
CA LEU A 222 -18.56 -0.13 -1.99
C LEU A 222 -20.02 -0.56 -2.10
N GLY A 223 -20.79 -0.60 -1.00
CA GLY A 223 -22.23 -0.91 -1.00
C GLY A 223 -22.57 -2.20 -1.75
N MET A 224 -23.34 -2.09 -2.84
CA MET A 224 -23.78 -3.22 -3.67
C MET A 224 -22.77 -3.64 -4.75
N ILE A 225 -21.61 -3.00 -4.84
CA ILE A 225 -20.55 -3.41 -5.78
C ILE A 225 -20.06 -4.80 -5.41
N LEU A 226 -19.91 -5.66 -6.43
CA LEU A 226 -19.48 -7.03 -6.24
C LEU A 226 -17.99 -7.12 -5.96
N VAL A 227 -17.63 -7.71 -4.84
CA VAL A 227 -16.24 -7.98 -4.42
C VAL A 227 -15.95 -9.47 -4.45
N THR A 228 -14.71 -9.83 -4.73
CA THR A 228 -14.29 -11.24 -4.84
C THR A 228 -14.20 -11.87 -3.45
N VAL A 229 -14.83 -13.04 -3.30
CA VAL A 229 -14.84 -13.82 -2.07
C VAL A 229 -14.24 -15.22 -2.24
N HIS A 230 -14.16 -15.71 -3.49
CA HIS A 230 -13.51 -16.98 -3.81
C HIS A 230 -12.93 -16.96 -5.22
N VAL A 231 -11.75 -17.56 -5.38
CA VAL A 231 -11.09 -17.76 -6.68
C VAL A 231 -10.66 -19.25 -6.74
N PRO A 232 -11.20 -20.03 -7.69
CA PRO A 232 -10.78 -21.42 -7.87
C PRO A 232 -9.40 -21.49 -8.53
N ASP A 233 -8.84 -22.70 -8.63
CA ASP A 233 -7.64 -22.91 -9.43
C ASP A 233 -7.92 -22.56 -10.90
N LEU A 234 -7.09 -21.71 -11.46
CA LEU A 234 -7.22 -21.18 -12.83
C LEU A 234 -6.23 -21.86 -13.78
N PRO A 235 -6.62 -22.11 -15.05
CA PRO A 235 -5.67 -22.47 -16.11
C PRO A 235 -4.62 -21.37 -16.31
N GLU A 236 -3.41 -21.73 -16.72
CA GLU A 236 -2.28 -20.81 -16.90
C GLU A 236 -2.58 -19.66 -17.86
N ASP A 237 -3.32 -19.93 -18.94
CA ASP A 237 -3.74 -18.90 -19.90
C ASP A 237 -4.66 -17.86 -19.26
N LYS A 238 -5.53 -18.27 -18.33
CA LYS A 238 -6.42 -17.38 -17.57
C LYS A 238 -5.67 -16.54 -16.56
N ILE A 239 -4.70 -17.15 -15.86
CA ILE A 239 -3.81 -16.42 -14.93
C ILE A 239 -3.03 -15.35 -15.72
N SER A 240 -2.41 -15.73 -16.84
CA SER A 240 -1.66 -14.80 -17.69
C SER A 240 -2.53 -13.66 -18.20
N THR A 241 -3.73 -13.96 -18.69
CA THR A 241 -4.69 -12.95 -19.18
C THR A 241 -5.10 -11.98 -18.06
N ALA A 242 -5.38 -12.47 -16.86
CA ALA A 242 -5.76 -11.63 -15.74
C ALA A 242 -4.59 -10.72 -15.30
N LEU A 243 -3.39 -11.27 -15.19
CA LEU A 243 -2.20 -10.49 -14.83
C LEU A 243 -1.86 -9.41 -15.86
N GLU A 244 -2.02 -9.69 -17.17
CA GLU A 244 -1.77 -8.70 -18.23
C GLU A 244 -2.68 -7.47 -18.13
N ARG A 245 -3.93 -7.61 -17.70
CA ARG A 245 -4.82 -6.46 -17.46
C ARG A 245 -4.28 -5.57 -16.35
N GLY A 246 -3.88 -6.16 -15.21
CA GLY A 246 -3.25 -5.41 -14.13
C GLY A 246 -1.94 -4.75 -14.55
N VAL A 247 -1.10 -5.45 -15.34
CA VAL A 247 0.14 -4.91 -15.91
C VAL A 247 -0.12 -3.69 -16.79
N ASN A 248 -1.16 -3.72 -17.61
CA ASN A 248 -1.51 -2.59 -18.47
C ASN A 248 -1.90 -1.36 -17.64
N THR A 249 -2.61 -1.55 -16.54
CA THR A 249 -2.95 -0.46 -15.61
C THR A 249 -1.70 0.04 -14.86
N ALA A 250 -0.84 -0.86 -14.38
CA ALA A 250 0.43 -0.47 -13.76
C ALA A 250 1.32 0.35 -14.71
N ARG A 251 1.42 -0.04 -15.98
CA ARG A 251 2.17 0.72 -17.00
C ARG A 251 1.59 2.11 -17.24
N LYS A 252 0.26 2.26 -17.26
CA LYS A 252 -0.37 3.59 -17.36
C LYS A 252 0.02 4.48 -16.18
N PHE A 253 -0.01 3.94 -14.96
CA PHE A 253 0.33 4.68 -13.75
C PHE A 253 1.83 5.03 -13.68
N ILE A 254 2.72 4.13 -14.11
CA ILE A 254 4.15 4.42 -14.25
C ILE A 254 4.37 5.55 -15.26
N LYS A 255 3.75 5.46 -16.44
CA LYS A 255 3.86 6.48 -17.49
C LYS A 255 3.33 7.84 -17.05
N ALA A 256 2.29 7.87 -16.24
CA ALA A 256 1.74 9.08 -15.63
C ALA A 256 2.56 9.61 -14.43
N GLY A 257 3.63 8.90 -14.00
CA GLY A 257 4.45 9.27 -12.85
C GLY A 257 3.76 9.12 -11.51
N LYS A 258 2.63 8.39 -11.46
CA LYS A 258 1.87 8.11 -10.23
C LYS A 258 2.57 7.08 -9.34
N ILE A 259 3.19 6.06 -9.95
CA ILE A 259 3.92 5.01 -9.23
C ILE A 259 5.32 4.78 -9.84
N ASN A 260 6.19 4.14 -9.08
CA ASN A 260 7.56 3.82 -9.48
C ASN A 260 7.72 2.37 -9.93
N ALA A 261 7.04 1.45 -9.25
CA ALA A 261 7.05 0.03 -9.57
C ALA A 261 5.80 -0.66 -9.04
N ALA A 262 5.48 -1.82 -9.62
CA ALA A 262 4.43 -2.71 -9.15
C ALA A 262 4.88 -4.17 -9.25
N TYR A 263 4.58 -4.95 -8.22
CA TYR A 263 4.68 -6.40 -8.17
C TYR A 263 3.24 -6.96 -8.15
N LEU A 264 2.91 -7.86 -9.06
CA LEU A 264 1.61 -8.51 -9.15
C LEU A 264 1.76 -10.01 -8.96
N SER A 265 0.88 -10.61 -8.18
CA SER A 265 0.85 -12.06 -7.93
C SER A 265 -0.57 -12.61 -8.08
N LEU A 266 -0.67 -13.73 -8.79
CA LEU A 266 -1.87 -14.54 -8.91
C LEU A 266 -1.48 -16.02 -9.03
N GLN A 267 -1.91 -16.84 -8.08
CA GLN A 267 -1.73 -18.30 -8.07
C GLN A 267 -0.30 -18.74 -8.44
N LYS A 268 0.71 -18.20 -7.72
CA LYS A 268 2.15 -18.47 -7.88
C LYS A 268 2.79 -17.88 -9.17
N GLN A 269 2.03 -17.28 -10.08
CA GLN A 269 2.62 -16.49 -11.16
C GLN A 269 2.81 -15.04 -10.70
N THR A 270 3.98 -14.50 -10.97
CA THR A 270 4.35 -13.15 -10.53
C THR A 270 4.92 -12.34 -11.69
N LEU A 271 4.58 -11.05 -11.71
CA LEU A 271 5.11 -10.09 -12.67
C LEU A 271 5.59 -8.84 -11.93
N VAL A 272 6.73 -8.31 -12.36
CA VAL A 272 7.30 -7.05 -11.85
C VAL A 272 7.38 -6.06 -13.00
N ILE A 273 6.88 -4.86 -12.76
CA ILE A 273 6.96 -3.73 -13.68
C ILE A 273 7.62 -2.57 -12.94
N ASP A 274 8.70 -2.04 -13.49
CA ASP A 274 9.39 -0.90 -12.92
C ASP A 274 9.72 0.15 -14.00
N ASN A 275 10.15 1.33 -13.55
CA ASN A 275 10.57 2.43 -14.42
C ASN A 275 12.10 2.52 -14.53
N ASN A 276 12.84 1.41 -14.45
CA ASN A 276 14.32 1.34 -14.40
C ASN A 276 14.94 2.12 -13.21
N LEU A 277 14.19 2.30 -12.11
CA LEU A 277 14.71 2.92 -10.90
C LEU A 277 15.41 1.88 -10.03
N ALA A 278 16.38 2.33 -9.22
CA ALA A 278 17.22 1.53 -8.34
C ALA A 278 16.49 0.78 -7.19
N ALA A 279 15.24 0.37 -7.42
CA ALA A 279 14.51 -0.53 -6.55
C ALA A 279 14.63 -1.95 -7.12
N ALA A 280 15.46 -2.79 -6.51
CA ALA A 280 15.53 -4.19 -6.89
C ALA A 280 14.41 -4.95 -6.17
N VAL A 281 13.35 -5.32 -6.89
CA VAL A 281 12.37 -6.30 -6.42
C VAL A 281 12.87 -7.68 -6.81
N ASN A 282 13.30 -8.46 -5.84
CA ASN A 282 13.77 -9.83 -6.07
C ASN A 282 12.69 -10.81 -5.57
N SER A 283 12.18 -11.66 -6.46
CA SER A 283 11.32 -12.77 -6.03
C SER A 283 12.16 -13.83 -5.29
N CYS A 284 11.72 -14.20 -4.08
CA CYS A 284 12.31 -15.29 -3.33
C CYS A 284 11.62 -16.61 -3.69
N ASN A 285 12.25 -17.46 -4.50
CA ASN A 285 11.84 -18.86 -4.57
C ASN A 285 12.42 -19.60 -3.35
N SER A 286 11.57 -19.89 -2.37
CA SER A 286 11.86 -20.84 -1.30
C SER A 286 11.77 -22.27 -1.86
N ARG A 287 12.77 -22.72 -2.60
CA ARG A 287 13.19 -24.12 -2.74
C ARG A 287 14.55 -24.14 -3.42
N GLU A 288 15.53 -24.66 -2.71
CA GLU A 288 16.72 -25.25 -3.33
C GLU A 288 16.30 -26.35 -4.29
N SER A 289 16.20 -26.04 -5.56
CA SER A 289 16.42 -26.95 -6.71
C SER A 289 16.18 -26.16 -8.01
N GLY A 290 17.27 -25.78 -8.60
CA GLY A 290 17.54 -25.37 -9.97
C GLY A 290 16.38 -25.26 -10.97
N ASN A 291 15.71 -24.11 -11.03
CA ASN A 291 15.31 -23.51 -12.31
C ASN A 291 14.90 -22.02 -12.11
N PRO A 292 15.58 -21.05 -12.76
CA PRO A 292 15.30 -19.61 -12.54
C PRO A 292 14.20 -19.03 -13.43
N GLU A 293 13.26 -19.80 -13.95
CA GLU A 293 12.36 -19.36 -15.03
C GLU A 293 10.99 -18.79 -14.61
N THR A 294 10.68 -18.58 -13.34
CA THR A 294 9.33 -18.16 -12.92
C THR A 294 9.14 -16.68 -12.61
N CYS A 295 10.17 -15.86 -12.71
CA CYS A 295 10.03 -14.41 -12.61
C CYS A 295 10.36 -13.74 -13.95
N LYS A 296 9.34 -13.34 -14.71
CA LYS A 296 9.52 -12.61 -15.96
C LYS A 296 9.59 -11.12 -15.68
N TYR A 297 10.77 -10.53 -15.81
CA TYR A 297 10.94 -9.09 -15.92
C TYR A 297 10.45 -8.65 -17.30
N LEU A 298 9.39 -7.87 -17.34
CA LEU A 298 8.98 -7.17 -18.56
C LEU A 298 9.75 -5.85 -18.65
N LYS A 299 10.98 -5.91 -19.17
CA LYS A 299 11.66 -4.71 -19.66
C LYS A 299 10.96 -4.22 -20.92
N LYS A 300 10.92 -2.88 -21.10
CA LYS A 300 10.49 -2.26 -22.36
C LYS A 300 11.27 -2.78 -23.52
#